data_b2e9c3ffbe6b58222cd385facbb466c7
#
_entry.id   b2e9c3ffbe6b58222cd385facbb466c7
#
_cell.length_a   1.000
_cell.length_b   1.000
_cell.length_c   1.000
_cell.angle_alpha   90.00
_cell.angle_beta   90.00
_cell.angle_gamma   90.00
#
_symmetry.space_group_name_H-M   'P 1'
#
loop_
_entity.id
_entity.type
_entity.pdbx_description
1 polymer ?
#
loop_
_entity_poly.entity_id
_entity_poly.type
_entity_poly.pdbx_seq_one_letter_code
_entity_poly.pdbx_strand_id
1 'polypeptide(L)'
;MALIALAADKGSPGVTTAAVALAAVWPRRVLVAETDPAGGDLVYRGAAAHGGPLNPNTGMLSIAATARRGLVPDQLWDHAQPLSGGLDALVGLGIAEQAAGLAGIWPTLGRAFARLADSPHAPADVIADCGRIAGDSAVVEMFPQAALVLLVARTEPESLARVRDRAAALTAKLHGGPRGAAALATPLIGVVLVADPAHSAKLAQQVDEMLTAARTGARVVGTLADDPAGAAQLAGRKRGRLDKSLLIRSARKVAADLYQSYGAAWSGPAAGAVGHAGSAGAGR
;
A
#
# COMPACT_ATOMS: atom_id res chain seq x y z
N MET A 1 -11.57 -5.82 -2.13
CA MET A 1 -11.03 -4.48 -2.36
C MET A 1 -10.19 -4.10 -1.17
N ALA A 2 -9.06 -3.38 -1.32
CA ALA A 2 -8.05 -3.49 -0.29
C ALA A 2 -7.25 -2.21 -0.02
N LEU A 3 -6.91 -2.03 1.25
CA LEU A 3 -5.75 -1.25 1.66
C LEU A 3 -4.52 -2.17 1.67
N ILE A 4 -3.48 -1.79 0.94
CA ILE A 4 -2.18 -2.45 0.89
C ILE A 4 -1.16 -1.48 1.46
N ALA A 5 -0.58 -1.79 2.61
CA ALA A 5 0.41 -0.95 3.26
C ALA A 5 1.82 -1.44 2.93
N LEU A 6 2.67 -0.57 2.40
CA LEU A 6 4.08 -0.86 2.15
C LEU A 6 4.94 -0.17 3.21
N ALA A 7 5.89 -0.89 3.77
CA ALA A 7 6.81 -0.35 4.76
C ALA A 7 8.20 -1.01 4.68
N ALA A 8 9.18 -0.42 5.34
CA ALA A 8 10.48 -1.05 5.56
C ALA A 8 10.92 -0.91 7.01
N ASP A 9 11.78 -1.82 7.49
CA ASP A 9 12.33 -1.72 8.85
C ASP A 9 13.43 -0.67 8.93
N LYS A 10 14.44 -0.78 8.09
CA LYS A 10 15.62 0.10 8.09
C LYS A 10 16.21 0.24 6.68
N GLY A 11 17.01 1.28 6.53
CA GLY A 11 17.59 1.62 5.22
C GLY A 11 16.58 2.38 4.36
N SER A 12 16.87 2.43 3.09
CA SER A 12 15.99 3.01 2.07
C SER A 12 15.84 2.02 0.93
N PRO A 13 15.12 0.90 1.15
CA PRO A 13 14.99 -0.15 0.12
C PRO A 13 14.14 0.33 -1.07
N GLY A 14 13.56 1.53 -1.00
CA GLY A 14 12.74 2.11 -2.06
C GLY A 14 11.23 1.87 -1.87
N VAL A 15 10.71 2.04 -0.65
CA VAL A 15 9.27 1.84 -0.35
C VAL A 15 8.41 2.71 -1.25
N THR A 16 8.69 4.02 -1.33
CA THR A 16 7.98 4.95 -2.23
C THR A 16 8.06 4.52 -3.69
N THR A 17 9.25 4.10 -4.14
CA THR A 17 9.44 3.61 -5.51
C THR A 17 8.61 2.34 -5.76
N ALA A 18 8.58 1.42 -4.79
CA ALA A 18 7.78 0.19 -4.87
C ALA A 18 6.28 0.50 -4.89
N ALA A 19 5.81 1.39 -4.02
CA ALA A 19 4.41 1.80 -3.94
C ALA A 19 3.93 2.42 -5.26
N VAL A 20 4.67 3.39 -5.79
CA VAL A 20 4.33 4.04 -7.07
C VAL A 20 4.46 3.06 -8.25
N ALA A 21 5.49 2.20 -8.27
CA ALA A 21 5.67 1.21 -9.34
C ALA A 21 4.53 0.18 -9.36
N LEU A 22 4.10 -0.31 -8.20
CA LEU A 22 2.97 -1.23 -8.09
C LEU A 22 1.67 -0.54 -8.50
N ALA A 23 1.43 0.69 -8.03
CA ALA A 23 0.25 1.46 -8.39
C ALA A 23 0.16 1.72 -9.91
N ALA A 24 1.28 2.05 -10.56
CA ALA A 24 1.34 2.31 -12.00
C ALA A 24 0.93 1.11 -12.87
N VAL A 25 0.94 -0.10 -12.32
CA VAL A 25 0.60 -1.35 -13.02
C VAL A 25 -0.50 -2.13 -12.31
N TRP A 26 -1.15 -1.51 -11.32
CA TRP A 26 -2.21 -2.16 -10.56
C TRP A 26 -3.41 -2.48 -11.47
N PRO A 27 -4.03 -3.67 -11.36
CA PRO A 27 -5.05 -4.12 -12.31
C PRO A 27 -6.41 -3.40 -12.15
N ARG A 28 -6.55 -2.56 -11.13
CA ARG A 28 -7.78 -1.82 -10.81
C ARG A 28 -7.47 -0.36 -10.54
N ARG A 29 -8.51 0.49 -10.44
CA ARG A 29 -8.30 1.84 -9.97
C ARG A 29 -7.64 1.83 -8.61
N VAL A 30 -6.63 2.68 -8.43
CA VAL A 30 -5.83 2.73 -7.22
C VAL A 30 -5.52 4.18 -6.84
N LEU A 31 -5.54 4.45 -5.55
CA LEU A 31 -5.08 5.68 -4.94
C LEU A 31 -3.74 5.40 -4.24
N VAL A 32 -2.71 6.14 -4.57
CA VAL A 32 -1.44 6.12 -3.82
C VAL A 32 -1.57 7.06 -2.62
N ALA A 33 -1.32 6.56 -1.42
CA ALA A 33 -1.31 7.38 -0.22
C ALA A 33 0.10 7.43 0.38
N GLU A 34 0.75 8.58 0.35
CA GLU A 34 2.06 8.77 0.95
C GLU A 34 1.89 9.09 2.43
N THR A 35 1.99 8.06 3.26
CA THR A 35 1.68 8.07 4.70
C THR A 35 2.92 8.00 5.59
N ASP A 36 4.13 8.18 5.02
CA ASP A 36 5.38 8.18 5.78
C ASP A 36 5.41 9.36 6.78
N PRO A 37 5.48 9.08 8.11
CA PRO A 37 5.57 10.15 9.10
C PRO A 37 6.86 10.98 9.04
N ALA A 38 7.89 10.45 8.38
CA ALA A 38 9.15 11.19 8.20
C ALA A 38 9.06 12.28 7.12
N GLY A 39 7.96 12.29 6.38
CA GLY A 39 7.71 13.22 5.27
C GLY A 39 7.66 12.52 3.92
N GLY A 40 6.94 13.13 2.99
CA GLY A 40 6.74 12.61 1.65
C GLY A 40 7.65 13.27 0.61
N ASP A 41 7.99 12.50 -0.40
CA ASP A 41 8.84 12.95 -1.50
C ASP A 41 8.05 13.21 -2.80
N LEU A 42 6.79 12.77 -2.91
CA LEU A 42 6.02 12.85 -4.15
C LEU A 42 5.81 14.29 -4.59
N VAL A 43 5.65 15.22 -3.66
CA VAL A 43 5.52 16.65 -3.95
C VAL A 43 6.74 17.21 -4.69
N TYR A 44 7.92 16.63 -4.48
CA TYR A 44 9.19 17.03 -5.12
C TYR A 44 9.54 16.19 -6.35
N ARG A 45 9.00 14.96 -6.44
CA ARG A 45 9.31 14.00 -7.52
C ARG A 45 8.24 13.96 -8.59
N GLY A 46 6.98 14.23 -8.20
CA GLY A 46 5.83 14.16 -9.08
C GLY A 46 5.55 15.51 -9.78
N ALA A 47 4.84 15.43 -10.87
CA ALA A 47 4.18 16.57 -11.48
C ALA A 47 2.68 16.30 -11.51
N ALA A 48 1.88 17.34 -11.35
CA ALA A 48 0.44 17.24 -11.52
C ALA A 48 0.09 16.92 -12.99
N ALA A 49 -1.10 16.38 -13.24
CA ALA A 49 -1.55 16.02 -14.58
C ALA A 49 -1.47 17.16 -15.59
N HIS A 50 -1.61 18.40 -15.14
CA HIS A 50 -1.48 19.60 -15.99
C HIS A 50 -0.01 20.04 -16.20
N GLY A 51 0.99 19.27 -15.70
CA GLY A 51 2.43 19.53 -15.85
C GLY A 51 3.02 20.52 -14.84
N GLY A 52 2.21 21.09 -13.93
CA GLY A 52 2.67 21.96 -12.85
C GLY A 52 3.14 21.21 -11.61
N PRO A 53 3.61 21.92 -10.57
CA PRO A 53 3.95 21.32 -9.29
C PRO A 53 2.71 20.81 -8.56
N LEU A 54 2.90 19.79 -7.71
CA LEU A 54 1.87 19.34 -6.77
C LEU A 54 1.73 20.35 -5.62
N ASN A 55 0.52 20.46 -5.08
CA ASN A 55 0.25 21.31 -3.93
C ASN A 55 0.58 20.59 -2.61
N PRO A 56 1.59 21.04 -1.85
CA PRO A 56 1.96 20.38 -0.59
C PRO A 56 0.90 20.50 0.51
N ASN A 57 -0.06 21.42 0.36
CA ASN A 57 -1.13 21.61 1.33
C ASN A 57 -2.37 20.74 1.05
N THR A 58 -2.42 20.05 -0.10
CA THR A 58 -3.51 19.15 -0.49
C THR A 58 -2.99 17.71 -0.47
N GLY A 59 -3.46 16.90 0.45
CA GLY A 59 -2.97 15.53 0.70
C GLY A 59 -3.10 15.17 2.16
N MET A 60 -2.07 14.55 2.74
CA MET A 60 -2.08 14.13 4.14
C MET A 60 -2.26 15.30 5.12
N LEU A 61 -1.77 16.48 4.78
CA LEU A 61 -1.95 17.67 5.62
C LEU A 61 -3.42 18.12 5.67
N SER A 62 -4.09 18.22 4.52
CA SER A 62 -5.49 18.64 4.45
C SER A 62 -6.47 17.59 4.98
N ILE A 63 -6.18 16.29 4.75
CA ILE A 63 -7.03 15.20 5.22
C ILE A 63 -7.04 15.09 6.75
N ALA A 64 -5.96 15.50 7.43
CA ALA A 64 -5.88 15.49 8.89
C ALA A 64 -7.00 16.32 9.53
N ALA A 65 -7.34 17.47 8.96
CA ALA A 65 -8.41 18.32 9.44
C ALA A 65 -9.79 17.69 9.23
N THR A 66 -10.02 17.01 8.10
CA THR A 66 -11.26 16.29 7.80
C THR A 66 -11.42 15.07 8.69
N ALA A 67 -10.34 14.28 8.88
CA ALA A 67 -10.37 13.06 9.68
C ALA A 67 -10.75 13.28 11.14
N ARG A 68 -10.40 14.45 11.71
CA ARG A 68 -10.83 14.82 13.08
C ARG A 68 -12.31 15.11 13.24
N ARG A 69 -13.00 15.49 12.17
CA ARG A 69 -14.43 15.75 12.14
C ARG A 69 -15.26 14.54 11.70
N GLY A 70 -14.61 13.46 11.39
CA GLY A 70 -15.19 12.28 10.75
C GLY A 70 -14.83 12.26 9.26
N LEU A 71 -14.31 11.13 8.78
CA LEU A 71 -13.87 10.94 7.40
C LEU A 71 -14.69 9.83 6.76
N VAL A 72 -15.43 10.15 5.72
CA VAL A 72 -16.06 9.16 4.84
C VAL A 72 -15.14 8.85 3.66
N PRO A 73 -15.17 7.61 3.12
CA PRO A 73 -14.20 7.17 2.09
C PRO A 73 -14.15 8.08 0.87
N ASP A 74 -15.29 8.55 0.35
CA ASP A 74 -15.33 9.39 -0.85
C ASP A 74 -14.62 10.74 -0.69
N GLN A 75 -14.53 11.27 0.53
CA GLN A 75 -13.77 12.50 0.80
C GLN A 75 -12.26 12.35 0.60
N LEU A 76 -11.75 11.14 0.47
CA LEU A 76 -10.34 10.93 0.10
C LEU A 76 -10.01 11.61 -1.23
N TRP A 77 -10.97 11.63 -2.15
CA TRP A 77 -10.79 12.24 -3.46
C TRP A 77 -10.68 13.77 -3.41
N ASP A 78 -11.30 14.42 -2.41
CA ASP A 78 -11.19 15.88 -2.21
C ASP A 78 -9.76 16.29 -1.82
N HIS A 79 -8.96 15.35 -1.34
CA HIS A 79 -7.58 15.54 -0.92
C HIS A 79 -6.56 14.92 -1.89
N ALA A 80 -7.02 14.16 -2.88
CA ALA A 80 -6.15 13.53 -3.88
C ALA A 80 -5.78 14.51 -4.99
N GLN A 81 -4.60 14.30 -5.57
CA GLN A 81 -4.12 15.08 -6.71
C GLN A 81 -3.79 14.12 -7.87
N PRO A 82 -4.25 14.41 -9.09
CA PRO A 82 -3.89 13.61 -10.25
C PRO A 82 -2.44 13.90 -10.66
N LEU A 83 -1.63 12.85 -10.74
CA LEU A 83 -0.25 12.89 -11.18
C LEU A 83 -0.15 12.84 -12.72
N SER A 84 0.92 13.38 -13.26
CA SER A 84 1.31 13.12 -14.64
C SER A 84 1.58 11.62 -14.79
N GLY A 85 0.89 10.98 -15.77
CA GLY A 85 0.92 9.52 -15.93
C GLY A 85 -0.33 8.80 -15.44
N GLY A 86 -1.32 9.53 -14.91
CA GLY A 86 -2.67 9.03 -14.68
C GLY A 86 -2.91 8.34 -13.34
N LEU A 87 -1.97 8.42 -12.39
CA LEU A 87 -2.21 8.00 -11.00
C LEU A 87 -2.82 9.15 -10.20
N ASP A 88 -3.71 8.80 -9.26
CA ASP A 88 -4.16 9.71 -8.23
C ASP A 88 -3.34 9.49 -6.94
N ALA A 89 -2.93 10.58 -6.26
CA ALA A 89 -2.13 10.48 -5.04
C ALA A 89 -2.60 11.44 -3.94
N LEU A 90 -2.58 10.94 -2.71
CA LEU A 90 -2.53 11.74 -1.51
C LEU A 90 -1.06 12.01 -1.20
N VAL A 91 -0.58 13.21 -1.50
CA VAL A 91 0.82 13.56 -1.21
C VAL A 91 1.05 13.62 0.29
N GLY A 92 2.25 13.24 0.71
CA GLY A 92 2.65 13.13 2.10
C GLY A 92 2.81 14.49 2.80
N LEU A 93 3.28 14.40 4.03
CA LEU A 93 3.69 15.58 4.79
C LEU A 93 4.96 16.19 4.20
N GLY A 94 5.08 17.51 4.23
CA GLY A 94 6.28 18.18 3.74
C GLY A 94 7.48 18.02 4.67
N ILE A 95 7.22 17.90 5.98
CA ILE A 95 8.25 17.75 7.02
C ILE A 95 7.72 16.84 8.14
N ALA A 96 8.63 16.17 8.83
CA ALA A 96 8.29 15.20 9.89
C ALA A 96 7.53 15.82 11.08
N GLU A 97 7.78 17.09 11.37
CA GLU A 97 7.13 17.83 12.48
C GLU A 97 5.60 17.91 12.30
N GLN A 98 5.11 17.87 11.05
CA GLN A 98 3.69 17.85 10.74
C GLN A 98 3.02 16.53 11.14
N ALA A 99 3.79 15.45 11.36
CA ALA A 99 3.26 14.16 11.75
C ALA A 99 2.52 14.20 13.11
N ALA A 100 2.88 15.13 13.99
CA ALA A 100 2.13 15.38 15.22
C ALA A 100 0.66 15.73 14.93
N GLY A 101 0.38 16.37 13.81
CA GLY A 101 -0.96 16.66 13.31
C GLY A 101 -1.78 15.41 12.94
N LEU A 102 -1.15 14.28 12.73
CA LEU A 102 -1.80 12.99 12.42
C LEU A 102 -1.97 12.10 13.67
N ALA A 103 -1.53 12.55 14.85
CA ALA A 103 -1.67 11.77 16.07
C ALA A 103 -3.15 11.40 16.33
N GLY A 104 -3.41 10.13 16.62
CA GLY A 104 -4.73 9.59 16.93
C GLY A 104 -5.68 9.41 15.74
N ILE A 105 -5.33 9.83 14.52
CA ILE A 105 -6.19 9.66 13.35
C ILE A 105 -5.82 8.47 12.45
N TRP A 106 -4.69 7.82 12.66
CA TRP A 106 -4.23 6.69 11.86
C TRP A 106 -5.26 5.56 11.73
N PRO A 107 -5.95 5.13 12.81
CA PRO A 107 -7.00 4.12 12.67
C PRO A 107 -8.18 4.60 11.82
N THR A 108 -8.51 5.90 11.86
CA THR A 108 -9.58 6.48 11.04
C THR A 108 -9.18 6.54 9.57
N LEU A 109 -7.95 6.95 9.27
CA LEU A 109 -7.39 6.89 7.91
C LEU A 109 -7.39 5.46 7.38
N GLY A 110 -6.90 4.50 8.16
CA GLY A 110 -6.88 3.09 7.76
C GLY A 110 -8.27 2.57 7.40
N ARG A 111 -9.30 2.91 8.20
CA ARG A 111 -10.69 2.55 7.89
C ARG A 111 -11.19 3.20 6.60
N ALA A 112 -10.92 4.48 6.39
CA ALA A 112 -11.33 5.18 5.18
C ALA A 112 -10.64 4.60 3.94
N PHE A 113 -9.35 4.32 4.01
CA PHE A 113 -8.59 3.68 2.93
C PHE A 113 -9.12 2.28 2.60
N ALA A 114 -9.34 1.45 3.61
CA ALA A 114 -9.87 0.10 3.40
C ALA A 114 -11.27 0.11 2.79
N ARG A 115 -12.09 1.12 3.11
CA ARG A 115 -13.47 1.25 2.64
C ARG A 115 -13.64 2.06 1.36
N LEU A 116 -12.59 2.70 0.86
CA LEU A 116 -12.65 3.43 -0.43
C LEU A 116 -13.11 2.54 -1.58
N ALA A 117 -12.83 1.33 -1.46
CA ALA A 117 -13.21 0.28 -2.39
C ALA A 117 -14.73 -0.01 -2.42
N ASP A 118 -15.43 0.31 -1.36
CA ASP A 118 -16.89 0.20 -1.26
C ASP A 118 -17.59 1.51 -1.63
N SER A 119 -16.83 2.52 -2.08
CA SER A 119 -17.35 3.80 -2.54
C SER A 119 -18.37 3.60 -3.67
N PRO A 120 -19.57 4.16 -3.57
CA PRO A 120 -20.55 4.08 -4.64
C PRO A 120 -20.19 4.94 -5.85
N HIS A 121 -19.34 5.94 -5.68
CA HIS A 121 -19.01 6.91 -6.74
C HIS A 121 -17.71 6.60 -7.46
N ALA A 122 -16.67 6.31 -6.70
CA ALA A 122 -15.33 6.13 -7.25
C ALA A 122 -14.53 5.07 -6.48
N PRO A 123 -14.93 3.80 -6.58
CA PRO A 123 -14.25 2.72 -5.86
C PRO A 123 -12.81 2.56 -6.32
N ALA A 124 -11.90 2.42 -5.37
CA ALA A 124 -10.47 2.19 -5.63
C ALA A 124 -9.82 1.37 -4.52
N ASP A 125 -8.76 0.64 -4.87
CA ASP A 125 -7.82 0.13 -3.89
C ASP A 125 -6.90 1.27 -3.41
N VAL A 126 -6.29 1.11 -2.24
CA VAL A 126 -5.31 2.07 -1.74
C VAL A 126 -3.98 1.36 -1.55
N ILE A 127 -2.93 1.92 -2.14
CA ILE A 127 -1.55 1.54 -1.88
C ILE A 127 -0.92 2.64 -1.01
N ALA A 128 -0.69 2.32 0.27
CA ALA A 128 -0.12 3.25 1.23
C ALA A 128 1.39 3.06 1.35
N ASP A 129 2.14 4.10 1.04
CA ASP A 129 3.57 4.22 1.33
C ASP A 129 3.75 4.67 2.78
N CYS A 130 4.10 3.74 3.66
CA CYS A 130 4.30 4.01 5.09
C CYS A 130 5.77 4.30 5.43
N GLY A 131 6.64 4.34 4.42
CA GLY A 131 8.06 4.60 4.61
C GLY A 131 8.75 3.61 5.52
N ARG A 132 9.62 4.12 6.38
CA ARG A 132 10.31 3.32 7.38
C ARG A 132 9.51 3.27 8.68
N ILE A 133 9.31 2.06 9.20
CA ILE A 133 8.62 1.84 10.47
C ILE A 133 9.55 1.33 11.57
N ALA A 134 9.39 1.88 12.76
CA ALA A 134 9.95 1.38 14.00
C ALA A 134 8.87 0.70 14.85
N GLY A 135 9.20 0.19 16.02
CA GLY A 135 8.24 -0.50 16.90
C GLY A 135 7.11 0.40 17.42
N ASP A 136 7.37 1.71 17.53
CA ASP A 136 6.51 2.77 18.05
C ASP A 136 5.95 3.68 16.95
N SER A 137 6.21 3.40 15.67
CA SER A 137 5.70 4.23 14.57
C SER A 137 4.17 4.26 14.57
N ALA A 138 3.60 5.47 14.71
CA ALA A 138 2.16 5.67 14.81
C ALA A 138 1.39 5.20 13.57
N VAL A 139 2.01 5.26 12.38
CA VAL A 139 1.40 4.76 11.13
C VAL A 139 1.02 3.28 11.18
N VAL A 140 1.67 2.50 12.05
CA VAL A 140 1.36 1.07 12.27
C VAL A 140 -0.06 0.86 12.83
N GLU A 141 -0.66 1.88 13.46
CA GLU A 141 -2.05 1.85 13.93
C GLU A 141 -3.08 1.71 12.78
N MET A 142 -2.66 2.01 11.55
CA MET A 142 -3.47 1.82 10.35
C MET A 142 -3.49 0.34 9.88
N PHE A 143 -2.46 -0.44 10.19
CA PHE A 143 -2.26 -1.79 9.65
C PHE A 143 -3.39 -2.79 9.98
N PRO A 144 -4.06 -2.75 11.15
CA PRO A 144 -5.21 -3.64 11.39
C PRO A 144 -6.34 -3.53 10.36
N GLN A 145 -6.38 -2.45 9.59
CA GLN A 145 -7.35 -2.22 8.52
C GLN A 145 -6.84 -2.67 7.14
N ALA A 146 -5.55 -2.97 7.03
CA ALA A 146 -4.97 -3.42 5.77
C ALA A 146 -5.37 -4.85 5.46
N ALA A 147 -5.60 -5.15 4.20
CA ALA A 147 -5.71 -6.52 3.72
C ALA A 147 -4.32 -7.18 3.62
N LEU A 148 -3.30 -6.37 3.31
CA LEU A 148 -1.94 -6.84 3.12
C LEU A 148 -0.95 -5.77 3.62
N VAL A 149 0.02 -6.20 4.42
CA VAL A 149 1.18 -5.40 4.81
C VAL A 149 2.41 -5.97 4.11
N LEU A 150 3.05 -5.18 3.27
CA LEU A 150 4.22 -5.53 2.50
C LEU A 150 5.47 -4.91 3.10
N LEU A 151 6.38 -5.74 3.57
CA LEU A 151 7.71 -5.32 3.99
C LEU A 151 8.65 -5.34 2.79
N VAL A 152 9.15 -4.18 2.40
CA VAL A 152 10.13 -4.03 1.33
C VAL A 152 11.53 -4.19 1.93
N ALA A 153 12.34 -5.06 1.36
CA ALA A 153 13.69 -5.32 1.82
C ALA A 153 14.66 -5.49 0.65
N ARG A 154 15.90 -5.07 0.85
CA ARG A 154 17.02 -5.43 -0.01
C ARG A 154 17.54 -6.83 0.37
N THR A 155 18.56 -7.27 -0.32
CA THR A 155 19.04 -8.66 -0.26
C THR A 155 20.31 -8.83 0.55
N GLU A 156 20.85 -7.76 1.12
CA GLU A 156 21.98 -7.80 2.02
C GLU A 156 21.61 -8.54 3.32
N PRO A 157 22.52 -9.32 3.92
CA PRO A 157 22.25 -10.15 5.10
C PRO A 157 21.59 -9.39 6.25
N GLU A 158 22.04 -8.16 6.50
CA GLU A 158 21.46 -7.30 7.55
C GLU A 158 20.03 -6.84 7.23
N SER A 159 19.70 -6.60 5.95
CA SER A 159 18.34 -6.28 5.52
C SER A 159 17.42 -7.48 5.71
N LEU A 160 17.90 -8.68 5.37
CA LEU A 160 17.15 -9.93 5.50
C LEU A 160 16.92 -10.30 6.98
N ALA A 161 17.93 -10.14 7.83
CA ALA A 161 17.78 -10.36 9.27
C ALA A 161 16.71 -9.40 9.86
N ARG A 162 16.77 -8.12 9.50
CA ARG A 162 15.82 -7.10 9.98
C ARG A 162 14.41 -7.34 9.49
N VAL A 163 14.20 -7.69 8.22
CA VAL A 163 12.85 -7.96 7.71
C VAL A 163 12.24 -9.19 8.37
N ARG A 164 13.04 -10.22 8.67
CA ARG A 164 12.61 -11.38 9.46
C ARG A 164 12.09 -10.96 10.84
N ASP A 165 12.91 -10.20 11.57
CA ASP A 165 12.57 -9.77 12.93
C ASP A 165 11.37 -8.81 12.94
N ARG A 166 11.29 -7.92 11.96
CA ARG A 166 10.14 -7.01 11.79
C ARG A 166 8.86 -7.77 11.44
N ALA A 167 8.93 -8.76 10.56
CA ALA A 167 7.80 -9.61 10.22
C ALA A 167 7.26 -10.37 11.45
N ALA A 168 8.15 -10.95 12.25
CA ALA A 168 7.77 -11.63 13.49
C ALA A 168 7.08 -10.67 14.48
N ALA A 169 7.64 -9.46 14.67
CA ALA A 169 7.08 -8.45 15.56
C ALA A 169 5.70 -7.96 15.09
N LEU A 170 5.52 -7.72 13.78
CA LEU A 170 4.22 -7.34 13.23
C LEU A 170 3.19 -8.46 13.33
N THR A 171 3.58 -9.71 13.08
CA THR A 171 2.70 -10.87 13.26
C THR A 171 2.23 -10.96 14.70
N ALA A 172 3.15 -10.86 15.67
CA ALA A 172 2.79 -10.86 17.08
C ALA A 172 1.82 -9.72 17.44
N LYS A 173 2.07 -8.51 16.92
CA LYS A 173 1.24 -7.33 17.18
C LYS A 173 -0.15 -7.42 16.54
N LEU A 174 -0.23 -7.87 15.29
CA LEU A 174 -1.48 -7.85 14.52
C LEU A 174 -2.33 -9.12 14.71
N HIS A 175 -1.70 -10.26 15.03
CA HIS A 175 -2.36 -11.55 15.17
C HIS A 175 -2.48 -12.04 16.63
N GLY A 176 -1.70 -11.47 17.56
CA GLY A 176 -1.62 -11.92 18.95
C GLY A 176 -2.64 -11.28 19.91
N GLY A 177 -3.40 -10.28 19.51
CA GLY A 177 -4.36 -9.59 20.36
C GLY A 177 -5.77 -10.21 20.36
N PRO A 178 -6.61 -9.91 21.37
CA PRO A 178 -8.01 -10.27 21.35
C PRO A 178 -8.69 -9.62 20.15
N ARG A 179 -9.26 -10.44 19.28
CA ARG A 179 -9.98 -9.98 18.08
C ARG A 179 -11.29 -9.34 18.50
N GLY A 180 -11.37 -8.02 18.42
CA GLY A 180 -12.66 -7.33 18.52
C GLY A 180 -13.56 -7.74 17.36
N ALA A 181 -14.88 -7.81 17.58
CA ALA A 181 -15.89 -8.21 16.59
C ALA A 181 -15.90 -7.37 15.29
N ALA A 182 -15.12 -6.28 15.23
CA ALA A 182 -14.95 -5.39 14.08
C ALA A 182 -13.67 -5.65 13.25
N ALA A 183 -12.84 -6.62 13.62
CA ALA A 183 -11.68 -6.99 12.83
C ALA A 183 -12.15 -7.81 11.61
N LEU A 184 -12.43 -7.11 10.52
CA LEU A 184 -12.37 -7.67 9.18
C LEU A 184 -11.03 -8.40 9.07
N ALA A 185 -10.94 -9.51 8.40
CA ALA A 185 -9.81 -10.44 8.31
C ALA A 185 -8.44 -9.90 8.78
N THR A 186 -7.70 -10.73 9.51
CA THR A 186 -6.34 -10.42 9.98
C THR A 186 -5.44 -10.05 8.79
N PRO A 187 -4.70 -8.95 8.81
CA PRO A 187 -3.82 -8.56 7.71
C PRO A 187 -2.81 -9.67 7.36
N LEU A 188 -2.66 -9.96 6.10
CA LEU A 188 -1.57 -10.80 5.65
C LEU A 188 -0.27 -10.01 5.67
N ILE A 189 0.84 -10.65 6.04
CA ILE A 189 2.17 -10.03 6.01
C ILE A 189 2.98 -10.70 4.92
N GLY A 190 3.41 -9.88 3.96
CA GLY A 190 4.26 -10.31 2.86
C GLY A 190 5.59 -9.58 2.83
N VAL A 191 6.59 -10.17 2.20
CA VAL A 191 7.88 -9.56 1.94
C VAL A 191 8.06 -9.38 0.43
N VAL A 192 8.41 -8.18 0.01
CA VAL A 192 8.81 -7.86 -1.35
C VAL A 192 10.30 -7.56 -1.34
N LEU A 193 11.07 -8.35 -2.08
CA LEU A 193 12.51 -8.16 -2.20
C LEU A 193 12.84 -7.22 -3.36
N VAL A 194 13.79 -6.34 -3.15
CA VAL A 194 14.44 -5.56 -4.22
C VAL A 194 15.76 -6.26 -4.54
N ALA A 195 15.83 -6.88 -5.71
CA ALA A 195 16.90 -7.81 -6.06
C ALA A 195 17.36 -7.68 -7.51
N ASP A 196 18.59 -8.11 -7.77
CA ASP A 196 19.05 -8.35 -9.15
C ASP A 196 18.17 -9.43 -9.80
N PRO A 197 17.55 -9.14 -10.96
CA PRO A 197 16.69 -10.10 -11.65
C PRO A 197 17.34 -11.45 -11.95
N ALA A 198 18.67 -11.48 -12.17
CA ALA A 198 19.40 -12.71 -12.51
C ALA A 198 19.39 -13.74 -11.36
N HIS A 199 19.27 -13.28 -10.12
CA HIS A 199 19.38 -14.13 -8.93
C HIS A 199 18.10 -14.16 -8.09
N SER A 200 17.09 -13.38 -8.49
CA SER A 200 15.90 -13.08 -7.69
C SER A 200 15.09 -14.31 -7.27
N ALA A 201 14.93 -15.31 -8.15
CA ALA A 201 14.10 -16.48 -7.86
C ALA A 201 14.70 -17.37 -6.76
N LYS A 202 16.00 -17.69 -6.88
CA LYS A 202 16.72 -18.51 -5.88
C LYS A 202 16.74 -17.81 -4.53
N LEU A 203 17.01 -16.50 -4.54
CA LEU A 203 17.06 -15.70 -3.32
C LEU A 203 15.69 -15.59 -2.65
N ALA A 204 14.62 -15.39 -3.42
CA ALA A 204 13.26 -15.37 -2.89
C ALA A 204 12.91 -16.67 -2.18
N GLN A 205 13.29 -17.82 -2.75
CA GLN A 205 13.10 -19.12 -2.11
C GLN A 205 13.86 -19.22 -0.79
N GLN A 206 15.14 -18.86 -0.78
CA GLN A 206 16.00 -18.92 0.42
C GLN A 206 15.44 -18.02 1.54
N VAL A 207 14.95 -16.81 1.19
CA VAL A 207 14.34 -15.90 2.16
C VAL A 207 13.01 -16.46 2.66
N ASP A 208 12.19 -17.07 1.80
CA ASP A 208 10.92 -17.68 2.21
C ASP A 208 11.15 -18.87 3.18
N GLU A 209 12.16 -19.68 2.91
CA GLU A 209 12.61 -20.74 3.82
C GLU A 209 13.07 -20.18 5.17
N MET A 210 13.85 -19.10 5.18
CA MET A 210 14.28 -18.41 6.41
C MET A 210 13.08 -17.87 7.21
N LEU A 211 12.12 -17.22 6.55
CA LEU A 211 10.92 -16.68 7.19
C LEU A 211 10.06 -17.80 7.80
N THR A 212 9.94 -18.91 7.08
CA THR A 212 9.20 -20.10 7.52
C THR A 212 9.87 -20.76 8.72
N ALA A 213 11.20 -20.98 8.66
CA ALA A 213 11.98 -21.56 9.76
C ALA A 213 11.90 -20.69 11.03
N ALA A 214 11.91 -19.38 10.86
CA ALA A 214 11.75 -18.42 11.97
C ALA A 214 10.30 -18.25 12.45
N ARG A 215 9.33 -18.95 11.85
CA ARG A 215 7.89 -18.89 12.18
C ARG A 215 7.35 -17.46 12.22
N THR A 216 7.78 -16.62 11.30
CA THR A 216 7.41 -15.20 11.27
C THR A 216 5.94 -14.98 10.89
N GLY A 217 5.25 -15.96 10.32
CA GLY A 217 3.92 -15.79 9.74
C GLY A 217 3.89 -15.03 8.41
N ALA A 218 5.04 -14.59 7.92
CA ALA A 218 5.19 -13.88 6.64
C ALA A 218 5.77 -14.79 5.56
N ARG A 219 5.58 -14.39 4.30
CA ARG A 219 6.14 -15.06 3.12
C ARG A 219 6.69 -14.05 2.13
N VAL A 220 7.59 -14.48 1.27
CA VAL A 220 7.99 -13.69 0.10
C VAL A 220 6.86 -13.75 -0.93
N VAL A 221 6.30 -12.59 -1.25
CA VAL A 221 5.18 -12.47 -2.19
C VAL A 221 5.61 -11.96 -3.57
N GLY A 222 6.89 -11.61 -3.72
CA GLY A 222 7.44 -11.22 -5.00
C GLY A 222 8.79 -10.50 -4.91
N THR A 223 9.35 -10.21 -6.07
CA THR A 223 10.60 -9.49 -6.22
C THR A 223 10.45 -8.34 -7.19
N LEU A 224 10.91 -7.16 -6.80
CA LEU A 224 11.09 -6.01 -7.68
C LEU A 224 12.55 -5.98 -8.15
N ALA A 225 12.73 -5.65 -9.42
CA ALA A 225 14.08 -5.49 -9.96
C ALA A 225 14.80 -4.31 -9.31
N ASP A 226 16.02 -4.50 -8.88
CA ASP A 226 16.91 -3.39 -8.54
C ASP A 226 17.34 -2.71 -9.85
N ASP A 227 16.57 -1.71 -10.24
CA ASP A 227 16.70 -0.96 -11.50
C ASP A 227 16.78 0.55 -11.21
N PRO A 228 17.96 1.07 -10.88
CA PRO A 228 18.13 2.51 -10.60
C PRO A 228 17.72 3.40 -11.77
N ALA A 229 17.87 2.91 -13.01
CA ALA A 229 17.47 3.67 -14.20
C ALA A 229 15.94 3.77 -14.30
N GLY A 230 15.23 2.66 -14.10
CA GLY A 230 13.78 2.61 -14.04
C GLY A 230 13.22 3.44 -12.88
N ALA A 231 13.84 3.36 -11.71
CA ALA A 231 13.47 4.19 -10.55
C ALA A 231 13.65 5.68 -10.82
N ALA A 232 14.74 6.08 -11.50
CA ALA A 232 14.96 7.48 -11.91
C ALA A 232 13.94 7.95 -12.96
N GLN A 233 13.51 7.07 -13.87
CA GLN A 233 12.45 7.37 -14.83
C GLN A 233 11.09 7.52 -14.14
N LEU A 234 10.75 6.60 -13.22
CA LEU A 234 9.51 6.66 -12.46
C LEU A 234 9.42 7.94 -11.61
N ALA A 235 10.56 8.40 -11.07
CA ALA A 235 10.67 9.65 -10.33
C ALA A 235 10.77 10.91 -11.22
N GLY A 236 10.60 10.80 -12.54
CA GLY A 236 10.70 11.93 -13.46
C GLY A 236 12.11 12.53 -13.65
N ARG A 237 13.15 11.95 -13.03
CA ARG A 237 14.53 12.44 -13.08
C ARG A 237 15.28 12.05 -14.35
N LYS A 238 14.78 11.06 -15.06
CA LYS A 238 15.38 10.56 -16.30
C LYS A 238 14.30 10.34 -17.35
N ARG A 239 14.56 10.76 -18.59
CA ARG A 239 13.69 10.46 -19.73
C ARG A 239 13.92 9.02 -20.18
N GLY A 240 12.87 8.35 -20.68
CA GLY A 240 12.98 7.01 -21.23
C GLY A 240 11.63 6.30 -21.31
N ARG A 241 11.68 5.06 -21.74
CA ARG A 241 10.49 4.20 -21.86
C ARG A 241 10.29 3.43 -20.57
N LEU A 242 9.59 4.05 -19.63
CA LEU A 242 9.31 3.47 -18.32
C LEU A 242 8.64 2.09 -18.42
N ASP A 243 7.73 1.92 -19.38
CA ASP A 243 7.02 0.65 -19.65
C ASP A 243 7.96 -0.54 -19.94
N LYS A 244 9.18 -0.26 -20.43
CA LYS A 244 10.21 -1.26 -20.73
C LYS A 244 11.22 -1.48 -19.61
N SER A 245 11.20 -0.68 -18.55
CA SER A 245 12.13 -0.82 -17.43
C SER A 245 11.95 -2.17 -16.72
N LEU A 246 13.03 -2.69 -16.14
CA LEU A 246 12.98 -3.94 -15.36
C LEU A 246 12.12 -3.76 -14.11
N LEU A 247 12.16 -2.56 -13.50
CA LEU A 247 11.33 -2.20 -12.36
C LEU A 247 9.84 -2.37 -12.70
N ILE A 248 9.34 -1.75 -13.77
CA ILE A 248 7.91 -1.82 -14.12
C ILE A 248 7.50 -3.22 -14.58
N ARG A 249 8.38 -3.95 -15.26
CA ARG A 249 8.09 -5.33 -15.65
C ARG A 249 7.96 -6.25 -14.44
N SER A 250 8.85 -6.14 -13.46
CA SER A 250 8.77 -6.91 -12.22
C SER A 250 7.59 -6.46 -11.35
N ALA A 251 7.32 -5.15 -11.25
CA ALA A 251 6.15 -4.63 -10.54
C ALA A 251 4.84 -5.17 -11.14
N ARG A 252 4.74 -5.25 -12.46
CA ARG A 252 3.55 -5.83 -13.13
C ARG A 252 3.34 -7.28 -12.76
N LYS A 253 4.43 -8.06 -12.70
CA LYS A 253 4.34 -9.46 -12.25
C LYS A 253 3.88 -9.53 -10.80
N VAL A 254 4.51 -8.78 -9.90
CA VAL A 254 4.13 -8.76 -8.47
C VAL A 254 2.68 -8.34 -8.28
N ALA A 255 2.23 -7.27 -8.95
CA ALA A 255 0.85 -6.80 -8.86
C ALA A 255 -0.16 -7.86 -9.36
N ALA A 256 0.15 -8.53 -10.48
CA ALA A 256 -0.70 -9.60 -11.01
C ALA A 256 -0.75 -10.81 -10.07
N ASP A 257 0.39 -11.26 -9.55
CA ASP A 257 0.49 -12.40 -8.61
C ASP A 257 -0.27 -12.10 -7.30
N LEU A 258 -0.13 -10.89 -6.75
CA LEU A 258 -0.87 -10.43 -5.57
C LEU A 258 -2.38 -10.41 -5.82
N TYR A 259 -2.79 -9.85 -6.95
CA TYR A 259 -4.21 -9.78 -7.30
C TYR A 259 -4.81 -11.16 -7.55
N GLN A 260 -4.09 -12.05 -8.21
CA GLN A 260 -4.52 -13.43 -8.45
C GLN A 260 -4.64 -14.21 -7.14
N SER A 261 -3.67 -14.06 -6.24
CA SER A 261 -3.64 -14.82 -4.98
C SER A 261 -4.63 -14.33 -3.94
N TYR A 262 -4.90 -13.03 -3.89
CA TYR A 262 -5.64 -12.40 -2.79
C TYR A 262 -6.85 -11.59 -3.26
N GLY A 263 -6.97 -11.27 -4.55
CA GLY A 263 -8.01 -10.39 -5.07
C GLY A 263 -9.44 -10.91 -4.85
N ALA A 264 -9.65 -12.21 -4.85
CA ALA A 264 -10.95 -12.81 -4.53
C ALA A 264 -11.38 -12.54 -3.09
N ALA A 265 -10.44 -12.59 -2.14
CA ALA A 265 -10.70 -12.26 -0.73
C ALA A 265 -10.97 -10.76 -0.51
N TRP A 266 -10.48 -9.91 -1.41
CA TRP A 266 -10.70 -8.46 -1.37
C TRP A 266 -12.01 -8.03 -2.06
N SER A 267 -12.57 -8.89 -2.91
CA SER A 267 -13.91 -8.70 -3.46
C SER A 267 -14.89 -9.19 -2.41
N GLY A 268 -15.50 -8.30 -1.64
CA GLY A 268 -16.58 -8.67 -0.72
C GLY A 268 -17.67 -9.46 -1.44
N PRO A 269 -18.57 -10.14 -0.74
CA PRO A 269 -19.67 -10.86 -1.38
C PRO A 269 -20.37 -9.85 -2.30
N ALA A 270 -20.44 -10.20 -3.60
CA ALA A 270 -21.21 -9.44 -4.57
C ALA A 270 -22.58 -9.20 -3.93
N ALA A 271 -23.04 -7.94 -3.89
CA ALA A 271 -24.34 -7.59 -3.36
C ALA A 271 -25.34 -8.57 -3.93
N GLY A 272 -25.88 -9.43 -3.08
CA GLY A 272 -26.69 -10.58 -3.47
C GLY A 272 -27.78 -10.09 -4.39
N ALA A 273 -27.96 -10.79 -5.49
CA ALA A 273 -29.11 -10.66 -6.34
C ALA A 273 -30.35 -10.69 -5.42
N VAL A 274 -31.01 -9.54 -5.28
CA VAL A 274 -32.32 -9.47 -4.65
C VAL A 274 -33.21 -10.31 -5.53
N GLY A 275 -33.41 -11.56 -5.10
CA GLY A 275 -34.37 -12.45 -5.72
C GLY A 275 -35.74 -11.75 -5.68
N HIS A 276 -36.23 -11.35 -6.84
CA HIS A 276 -37.63 -11.07 -7.03
C HIS A 276 -38.38 -12.38 -6.75
N ALA A 277 -38.82 -12.53 -5.51
CA ALA A 277 -39.88 -13.49 -5.18
C ALA A 277 -41.13 -12.96 -5.86
N GLY A 278 -41.43 -13.53 -7.04
CA GLY A 278 -42.69 -13.33 -7.71
C GLY A 278 -43.82 -13.75 -6.80
N SER A 279 -44.65 -12.83 -6.38
CA SER A 279 -45.94 -13.11 -5.76
C SER A 279 -46.84 -13.73 -6.83
N ALA A 280 -46.93 -15.06 -6.81
CA ALA A 280 -48.01 -15.77 -7.52
C ALA A 280 -49.33 -15.40 -6.83
N GLY A 281 -50.14 -14.60 -7.45
CA GLY A 281 -51.52 -14.34 -7.04
C GLY A 281 -52.32 -15.61 -7.21
N ALA A 282 -52.93 -16.08 -6.11
CA ALA A 282 -54.03 -17.00 -6.19
C ALA A 282 -55.31 -16.24 -6.39
N GLY A 283 -56.00 -16.55 -7.47
CA GLY A 283 -57.32 -16.01 -7.80
C GLY A 283 -58.44 -16.55 -6.91
N ARG A 284 -59.40 -15.72 -6.73
CA ARG A 284 -60.83 -15.98 -6.95
C ARG A 284 -61.55 -14.66 -6.99
#